data_c7b60fdbe9be1fdc96f8656b7382a271
#
_entry.id   c7b60fdbe9be1fdc96f8656b7382a271
#
_cell.length_a   1.000
_cell.length_b   1.000
_cell.length_c   1.000
_cell.angle_alpha   90.00
_cell.angle_beta   90.00
_cell.angle_gamma   90.00
#
_symmetry.space_group_name_H-M   'P 1'
#
loop_
_entity.id
_entity.type
_entity.pdbx_description
1 polymer ?
#
loop_
_entity_poly.entity_id
_entity_poly.type
_entity_poly.pdbx_seq_one_letter_code
_entity_poly.pdbx_strand_id
1 'polypeptide(L)'
;NYPMKRVGKRGEGKFERISWQEALDILADRLKSTVAQYGNEAVYINYSSGIVGGNITRSSPSASPVARLMNCYGGSLNQYGTY
;
A
#
# COMPACT_ATOMS: atom_id res chain seq x y z
N ASN A 1 13.58 3.68 11.97
CA ASN A 1 12.17 3.37 12.11
C ASN A 1 11.28 4.61 11.98
N TYR A 2 11.42 5.30 10.87
CA TYR A 2 10.63 6.47 10.53
C TYR A 2 10.37 6.48 9.02
N PRO A 3 9.26 7.06 8.56
CA PRO A 3 8.98 7.17 7.14
C PRO A 3 9.85 8.20 6.47
N MET A 4 10.12 7.99 5.18
CA MET A 4 10.91 8.90 4.35
C MET A 4 10.18 9.18 3.05
N LYS A 5 10.32 10.41 2.57
CA LYS A 5 9.74 10.86 1.30
C LYS A 5 10.85 11.18 0.31
N ARG A 6 10.68 10.75 -0.93
CA ARG A 6 11.62 11.10 -2.00
C ARG A 6 11.54 12.58 -2.30
N VAL A 7 12.69 13.24 -2.37
CA VAL A 7 12.80 14.69 -2.67
C VAL A 7 13.52 14.99 -3.97
N GLY A 8 14.06 13.97 -4.64
CA GLY A 8 14.72 14.12 -5.92
C GLY A 8 13.97 13.40 -7.04
N LYS A 9 14.59 13.31 -8.19
CA LYS A 9 14.08 12.53 -9.31
C LYS A 9 14.11 11.04 -8.96
N ARG A 10 13.24 10.30 -9.62
CA ARG A 10 13.20 8.84 -9.46
C ARG A 10 14.56 8.24 -9.83
N GLY A 11 15.14 7.45 -8.93
CA GLY A 11 16.43 6.81 -9.10
C GLY A 11 17.62 7.59 -8.54
N GLU A 12 17.44 8.85 -8.10
CA GLU A 12 18.52 9.61 -7.47
C GLU A 12 18.86 9.14 -6.06
N GLY A 13 17.95 8.45 -5.39
CA GLY A 13 18.17 7.97 -4.05
C GLY A 13 18.14 9.05 -2.97
N LYS A 14 17.50 10.18 -3.24
CA LYS A 14 17.40 11.30 -2.31
C LYS A 14 16.08 11.26 -1.57
N PHE A 15 16.15 11.19 -0.25
CA PHE A 15 14.99 11.09 0.63
C PHE A 15 15.13 12.04 1.80
N GLU A 16 13.99 12.46 2.35
CA GLU A 16 13.95 13.20 3.62
C GLU A 16 13.03 12.52 4.61
N ARG A 17 13.34 12.65 5.88
CA ARG A 17 12.51 12.13 6.96
C ARG A 17 11.24 12.94 7.08
N ILE A 18 10.10 12.25 7.20
CA ILE A 18 8.79 12.86 7.45
C ILE A 18 8.14 12.23 8.68
N SER A 19 7.11 12.87 9.21
CA SER A 19 6.35 12.30 10.31
C SER A 19 5.43 11.19 9.82
N TRP A 20 4.99 10.32 10.72
CA TRP A 20 4.00 9.30 10.41
C TRP A 20 2.67 9.93 9.97
N GLN A 21 2.28 11.05 10.58
CA GLN A 21 1.06 11.74 10.17
C GLN A 21 1.15 12.22 8.72
N GLU A 22 2.26 12.84 8.35
CA GLU A 22 2.49 13.27 6.98
C GLU A 22 2.49 12.11 5.99
N ALA A 23 3.13 10.99 6.36
CA ALA A 23 3.16 9.80 5.52
C ALA A 23 1.76 9.24 5.29
N LEU A 24 0.94 9.15 6.33
CA LEU A 24 -0.43 8.67 6.23
C LEU A 24 -1.32 9.62 5.42
N ASP A 25 -1.14 10.93 5.57
CA ASP A 25 -1.88 11.92 4.79
C ASP A 25 -1.57 11.82 3.30
N ILE A 26 -0.28 11.69 2.95
CA ILE A 26 0.14 11.50 1.57
C ILE A 26 -0.46 10.23 0.98
N LEU A 27 -0.39 9.13 1.71
CA LEU A 27 -0.93 7.84 1.26
C LEU A 27 -2.44 7.92 1.05
N ALA A 28 -3.16 8.51 2.00
CA ALA A 28 -4.60 8.67 1.90
C ALA A 28 -5.01 9.54 0.70
N ASP A 29 -4.33 10.66 0.49
CA ASP A 29 -4.59 11.55 -0.63
C ASP A 29 -4.33 10.87 -1.97
N ARG A 30 -3.24 10.15 -2.08
CA ARG A 30 -2.90 9.41 -3.31
C ARG A 30 -3.90 8.30 -3.60
N LEU A 31 -4.29 7.57 -2.58
CA LEU A 31 -5.28 6.50 -2.73
C LEU A 31 -6.63 7.07 -3.18
N LYS A 32 -7.11 8.11 -2.52
CA LYS A 32 -8.37 8.77 -2.85
C LYS A 32 -8.37 9.34 -4.27
N SER A 33 -7.30 10.05 -4.65
CA SER A 33 -7.22 10.65 -5.97
C SER A 33 -7.10 9.60 -7.08
N THR A 34 -6.38 8.53 -6.84
CA THR A 34 -6.25 7.43 -7.81
C THR A 34 -7.59 6.74 -8.04
N VAL A 35 -8.31 6.42 -6.97
CA VAL A 35 -9.63 5.79 -7.08
C VAL A 35 -10.64 6.72 -7.74
N ALA A 36 -10.64 8.01 -7.40
CA ALA A 36 -11.54 8.98 -8.00
C ALA A 36 -11.28 9.18 -9.50
N GLN A 37 -10.02 9.11 -9.92
CA GLN A 37 -9.62 9.37 -11.30
C GLN A 37 -9.71 8.13 -12.19
N TYR A 38 -9.31 6.97 -11.67
CA TYR A 38 -9.16 5.73 -12.46
C TYR A 38 -10.02 4.56 -11.96
N GLY A 39 -10.65 4.68 -10.82
CA GLY A 39 -11.40 3.60 -10.19
C GLY A 39 -10.52 2.64 -9.39
N ASN A 40 -11.17 1.72 -8.69
CA ASN A 40 -10.48 0.77 -7.82
C ASN A 40 -9.59 -0.23 -8.57
N GLU A 41 -9.82 -0.43 -9.85
CA GLU A 41 -8.98 -1.30 -10.69
C GLU A 41 -7.56 -0.77 -10.87
N ALA A 42 -7.33 0.53 -10.60
CA ALA A 42 -6.01 1.13 -10.64
C ALA A 42 -5.17 0.80 -9.40
N VAL A 43 -5.75 0.19 -8.38
CA VAL A 43 -5.07 -0.19 -7.15
C VAL A 43 -4.77 -1.69 -7.20
N TYR A 44 -3.48 -2.02 -7.18
CA TYR A 44 -3.01 -3.41 -7.18
C TYR A 44 -2.28 -3.71 -5.88
N ILE A 45 -2.70 -4.78 -5.20
CA ILE A 45 -2.05 -5.23 -3.97
C ILE A 45 -1.15 -6.41 -4.31
N ASN A 46 0.14 -6.19 -4.19
CA ASN A 46 1.14 -7.23 -4.43
C ASN A 46 1.28 -8.14 -3.22
N TYR A 47 1.45 -9.41 -3.48
CA TYR A 47 1.62 -10.44 -2.47
C TYR A 47 3.08 -10.87 -2.39
N SER A 48 3.52 -11.16 -1.19
CA SER A 48 4.80 -11.81 -0.95
C SER A 48 4.69 -12.72 0.25
N SER A 49 5.33 -13.87 0.19
CA SER A 49 5.27 -14.84 1.29
C SER A 49 5.76 -14.28 2.63
N GLY A 50 6.67 -13.31 2.61
CA GLY A 50 7.18 -12.68 3.82
C GLY A 50 6.15 -11.86 4.59
N ILE A 51 5.13 -11.34 3.92
CA ILE A 51 4.12 -10.52 4.57
C ILE A 51 3.02 -11.31 5.27
N VAL A 52 2.96 -12.61 5.08
CA VAL A 52 1.96 -13.45 5.74
C VAL A 52 2.39 -13.94 7.12
N GLY A 53 3.62 -13.64 7.53
CA GLY A 53 4.09 -13.92 8.88
C GLY A 53 3.68 -12.82 9.85
N GLY A 54 3.48 -13.16 11.11
CA GLY A 54 3.17 -12.20 12.15
C GLY A 54 1.78 -12.35 12.74
N ASN A 55 1.52 -11.53 13.74
CA ASN A 55 0.29 -11.64 14.53
C ASN A 55 -0.95 -11.07 13.82
N ILE A 56 -0.75 -10.16 12.88
CA ILE A 56 -1.84 -9.45 12.20
C ILE A 56 -2.17 -10.07 10.86
N THR A 57 -1.15 -10.54 10.13
CA THR A 57 -1.28 -10.98 8.74
C THR A 57 -1.24 -12.50 8.60
N ARG A 58 -1.76 -13.21 9.57
CA ARG A 58 -1.69 -14.68 9.57
C ARG A 58 -2.20 -15.32 8.28
N SER A 59 -1.38 -16.17 7.72
CA SER A 59 -1.69 -17.27 6.81
C SER A 59 -2.33 -16.97 5.45
N SER A 60 -2.77 -15.77 5.14
CA SER A 60 -3.34 -15.52 3.81
C SER A 60 -3.21 -14.05 3.39
N PRO A 61 -2.79 -13.80 2.16
CA PRO A 61 -2.76 -12.42 1.61
C PRO A 61 -4.13 -11.75 1.63
N SER A 62 -5.18 -12.52 1.43
CA SER A 62 -6.55 -11.98 1.43
C SER A 62 -7.04 -11.59 2.83
N ALA A 63 -6.38 -12.07 3.87
CA ALA A 63 -6.69 -11.71 5.25
C ALA A 63 -5.82 -10.55 5.78
N SER A 64 -4.97 -9.97 4.93
CA SER A 64 -4.08 -8.89 5.35
C SER A 64 -4.85 -7.60 5.67
N PRO A 65 -4.31 -6.73 6.55
CA PRO A 65 -4.94 -5.44 6.83
C PRO A 65 -5.15 -4.58 5.58
N VAL A 66 -4.23 -4.63 4.62
CA VAL A 66 -4.34 -3.87 3.37
C VAL A 66 -5.51 -4.37 2.53
N ALA A 67 -5.66 -5.68 2.37
CA ALA A 67 -6.77 -6.26 1.64
C ALA A 67 -8.10 -5.92 2.31
N ARG A 68 -8.15 -5.98 3.63
CA ARG A 68 -9.33 -5.62 4.40
C ARG A 68 -9.71 -4.14 4.21
N LEU A 69 -8.72 -3.26 4.25
CA LEU A 69 -8.93 -1.83 3.98
C LEU A 69 -9.52 -1.62 2.58
N MET A 70 -8.95 -2.24 1.57
CA MET A 70 -9.41 -2.06 0.20
C MET A 70 -10.78 -2.68 -0.04
N ASN A 71 -11.10 -3.79 0.60
CA ASN A 71 -12.44 -4.38 0.51
C ASN A 71 -13.50 -3.43 1.09
N CYS A 72 -13.17 -2.68 2.13
CA CYS A 72 -14.05 -1.65 2.68
C CYS A 72 -14.10 -0.39 1.81
N TYR A 73 -13.12 -0.17 0.95
CA TYR A 73 -12.99 1.02 0.12
C TYR A 73 -13.36 0.79 -1.35
N GLY A 74 -14.01 -0.30 -1.66
CA GLY A 74 -14.47 -0.60 -3.02
C GLY A 74 -13.69 -1.66 -3.76
N GLY A 75 -12.68 -2.24 -3.14
CA GLY A 75 -11.89 -3.32 -3.73
C GLY A 75 -10.59 -2.87 -4.38
N SER A 76 -9.87 -3.83 -4.94
CA SER A 76 -8.60 -3.62 -5.64
C SER A 76 -8.34 -4.82 -6.55
N LEU A 77 -7.33 -4.71 -7.42
CA LEU A 77 -6.86 -5.87 -8.18
C LEU A 77 -6.07 -6.80 -7.28
N ASN A 78 -6.33 -8.08 -7.42
CA ASN A 78 -5.66 -9.12 -6.66
C ASN A 78 -4.65 -9.87 -7.53
N GLN A 79 -3.65 -10.42 -6.87
CA GLN A 79 -2.71 -11.32 -7.50
C GLN A 79 -3.22 -12.76 -7.42
N TYR A 80 -3.16 -13.47 -8.54
CA TYR A 80 -3.39 -14.91 -8.57
C TYR A 80 -2.08 -15.63 -8.81
N GLY A 81 -1.95 -16.77 -8.17
CA GLY A 81 -0.80 -17.63 -8.31
C GLY A 81 -0.22 -18.02 -6.96
N THR A 82 0.65 -19.01 -7.00
CA THR A 82 1.38 -19.50 -5.83
C THR A 82 2.87 -19.63 -6.18
N TYR A 83 3.66 -19.65 -5.16
CA TYR A 83 5.09 -19.95 -5.33
C TYR A 83 5.32 -21.42 -5.56
#